data_0efb27ed5ba10dbbeedea8c37f12445e
#
_entry.id   0efb27ed5ba10dbbeedea8c37f12445e
#
_cell.length_a   1.000
_cell.length_b   1.000
_cell.length_c   1.000
_cell.angle_alpha   90.00
_cell.angle_beta   90.00
_cell.angle_gamma   90.00
#
_symmetry.space_group_name_H-M   'P 1'
#
loop_
_entity.id
_entity.type
_entity.pdbx_description
1 polymer ?
#
loop_
_entity_poly.entity_id
_entity_poly.type
_entity_poly.pdbx_seq_one_letter_code
_entity_poly.pdbx_strand_id
1 'polypeptide(L)' 'MQEFTYEQIRIKAIKQGVKDNKVHIGLWASLNNYLKTRRKRNGKVTTYYIALQRLAY' A
#
# COMPACT_ATOMS: atom_id res chain seq x y z
N MET A 1 -1.63 -14.06 2.09
CA MET A 1 -1.58 -12.59 2.07
C MET A 1 -0.74 -12.12 0.90
N GLN A 2 -1.23 -11.12 0.19
CA GLN A 2 -0.48 -10.53 -0.91
C GLN A 2 0.28 -9.32 -0.42
N GLU A 3 1.52 -9.20 -0.85
CA GLU A 3 2.34 -8.03 -0.57
C GLU A 3 2.51 -7.21 -1.84
N PHE A 4 2.45 -5.90 -1.68
CA PHE A 4 2.62 -4.96 -2.77
C PHE A 4 3.72 -3.97 -2.41
N THR A 5 4.52 -3.60 -3.41
CA THR A 5 5.46 -2.50 -3.22
C THR A 5 4.71 -1.18 -3.25
N TYR A 6 5.35 -0.12 -2.76
CA TYR A 6 4.77 1.21 -2.83
C TYR A 6 4.41 1.58 -4.28
N GLU A 7 5.27 1.24 -5.21
CA GLU A 7 5.05 1.54 -6.62
C GLU A 7 3.80 0.86 -7.16
N GLN A 8 3.58 -0.38 -6.76
CA GLN A 8 2.37 -1.11 -7.17
C GLN A 8 1.11 -0.47 -6.60
N ILE A 9 1.16 -0.05 -5.34
CA ILE A 9 0.03 0.65 -4.70
C ILE A 9 -0.20 1.99 -5.36
N ARG A 10 0.86 2.72 -5.67
CA ARG A 10 0.78 3.99 -6.36
C ARG A 10 0.04 3.87 -7.70
N ILE A 11 0.43 2.88 -8.50
CA ILE A 11 -0.21 2.64 -9.80
C ILE A 11 -1.70 2.33 -9.63
N LYS A 12 -2.03 1.47 -8.66
CA LYS A 12 -3.43 1.14 -8.38
C LYS A 12 -4.24 2.38 -7.97
N ALA A 13 -3.66 3.21 -7.12
CA ALA A 13 -4.33 4.41 -6.63
C ALA A 13 -4.57 5.39 -7.77
N ILE A 14 -3.58 5.61 -8.62
CA ILE A 14 -3.71 6.52 -9.75
C ILE A 14 -4.81 6.06 -10.71
N LYS A 15 -4.91 4.75 -10.93
CA LYS A 15 -5.98 4.20 -11.76
C LYS A 15 -7.37 4.46 -11.17
N GLN A 16 -7.45 4.65 -9.86
CA GLN A 16 -8.70 4.97 -9.17
C GLN A 16 -8.95 6.48 -9.08
N GLY A 17 -8.11 7.28 -9.71
CA GLY A 17 -8.28 8.73 -9.70
C GLY A 17 -7.62 9.43 -8.53
N VAL A 18 -6.79 8.75 -7.78
CA VAL A 18 -6.08 9.34 -6.65
C VAL A 18 -4.90 10.16 -7.17
N LYS A 19 -4.66 11.31 -6.55
CA LYS A 19 -3.52 12.14 -6.91
C LYS A 19 -2.20 11.44 -6.63
N ASP A 20 -1.21 11.67 -7.48
CA ASP A 20 0.12 11.11 -7.31
C ASP A 20 0.86 11.88 -6.21
N ASN A 21 0.48 11.58 -4.98
CA ASN A 21 0.98 12.23 -3.78
C ASN A 21 1.04 11.19 -2.68
N LYS A 22 2.15 11.12 -1.97
CA LYS A 22 2.35 10.10 -0.94
C LYS A 22 1.24 10.08 0.12
N VAL A 23 0.79 11.26 0.53
CA VAL A 23 -0.27 11.37 1.54
C VAL A 23 -1.58 10.81 1.01
N HIS A 24 -1.95 11.20 -0.22
CA HIS A 24 -3.20 10.71 -0.82
C HIS A 24 -3.15 9.21 -1.12
N ILE A 25 -2.02 8.74 -1.60
CA ILE A 25 -1.85 7.31 -1.88
C ILE A 25 -1.91 6.50 -0.59
N GLY A 26 -1.27 6.99 0.47
CA GLY A 26 -1.33 6.34 1.77
C GLY A 26 -2.74 6.27 2.34
N LEU A 27 -3.50 7.36 2.20
CA LEU A 27 -4.89 7.39 2.61
C LEU A 27 -5.74 6.39 1.83
N TRP A 28 -5.58 6.38 0.51
CA TRP A 28 -6.30 5.44 -0.34
C TRP A 28 -6.00 4.00 0.07
N ALA A 29 -4.72 3.69 0.31
CA ALA A 29 -4.31 2.35 0.70
C ALA A 29 -4.96 1.95 2.04
N SER A 30 -4.94 2.85 3.01
CA SER A 30 -5.55 2.62 4.31
C SER A 30 -7.06 2.35 4.18
N LEU A 31 -7.75 3.14 3.37
CA LEU A 31 -9.18 3.00 3.16
C LEU A 31 -9.53 1.70 2.42
N ASN A 32 -8.58 1.15 1.68
CA ASN A 32 -8.79 -0.08 0.93
C ASN A 32 -8.19 -1.30 1.61
N ASN A 33 -7.95 -1.21 2.91
CA ASN A 33 -7.50 -2.33 3.75
C ASN A 33 -6.11 -2.82 3.39
N TYR A 34 -5.22 -1.92 3.03
CA TYR A 34 -3.80 -2.23 2.90
C TYR A 34 -3.09 -1.78 4.17
N LEU A 35 -2.28 -2.65 4.72
CA LEU A 35 -1.48 -2.34 5.90
C LEU A 35 -0.08 -1.95 5.46
N LYS A 36 0.35 -0.75 5.84
CA LYS A 36 1.70 -0.29 5.56
C LYS A 36 2.68 -0.99 6.49
N THR A 37 3.70 -1.60 5.93
CA THR A 37 4.76 -2.23 6.72
C THR A 37 6.12 -1.83 6.17
N ARG A 38 7.12 -1.82 7.03
CA ARG A 38 8.48 -1.52 6.64
C ARG A 38 9.37 -2.72 6.92
N ARG A 39 10.22 -3.04 5.97
CA ARG A 39 11.19 -4.11 6.13
C ARG A 39 12.58 -3.57 5.84
N LYS A 40 13.53 -3.98 6.68
CA LYS A 40 14.92 -3.64 6.50
C LYS A 40 15.63 -4.79 5.79
N ARG A 41 16.22 -4.49 4.66
CA ARG A 41 16.98 -5.48 3.89
C ARG A 41 18.29 -4.86 3.46
N ASN A 42 19.40 -5.52 3.76
CA ASN A 42 20.74 -5.04 3.39
C ASN A 42 20.97 -3.58 3.78
N GLY A 43 20.53 -3.20 4.97
CA GLY A 43 20.70 -1.83 5.46
C GLY A 43 19.73 -0.82 4.87
N LYS A 44 18.83 -1.24 3.97
CA LYS A 44 17.84 -0.35 3.38
C LYS A 44 16.45 -0.66 3.90
N VAL A 45 15.71 0.38 4.23
CA VAL A 45 14.32 0.24 4.66
C VAL A 45 13.42 0.40 3.44
N THR A 46 12.60 -0.60 3.21
CA THR A 46 11.64 -0.59 2.09
C THR A 46 10.22 -0.66 2.64
N THR A 47 9.34 0.13 2.05
CA THR A 47 7.93 0.13 2.42
C THR A 47 7.16 -0.84 1.56
N TYR A 48 6.37 -1.68 2.22
CA TYR A 48 5.46 -2.62 1.57
C TYR A 48 4.07 -2.42 2.10
N TYR A 49 3.10 -2.83 1.32
CA TYR A 49 1.70 -2.85 1.74
C TYR A 49 1.19 -4.28 1.68
N ILE A 50 0.47 -4.67 2.71
CA ILE A 50 -0.10 -6.00 2.81
C ILE A 50 -1.61 -5.88 2.66
N ALA A 51 -2.18 -6.62 1.72
CA ALA A 51 -3.63 -6.63 1.56
C ALA A 51 -4.25 -7.43 2.71
N LEU A 52 -5.08 -6.75 3.49
CA LEU A 52 -5.78 -7.40 4.60
C LEU A 52 -7.07 -7.98 4.06
N GLN A 53 -7.27 -9.26 4.31
CA GLN A 53 -8.52 -9.89 3.95
C GLN A 53 -9.55 -9.62 5.05
N ARG A 54 -10.67 -9.07 4.64
CA ARG A 54 -11.79 -8.91 5.53
C ARG A 54 -12.53 -10.22 5.63
N LEU A 55 -12.71 -10.66 6.86
CA LEU A 55 -13.62 -11.78 7.08
C LEU A 55 -15.03 -11.26 6.93
N ALA A 56 -15.71 -11.77 5.92
CA ALA A 56 -17.11 -11.44 5.70
C ALA A 56 -17.99 -12.34 6.56
N TYR A 57 -18.94 -11.75 7.19
CA TYR A 57 -19.95 -12.51 7.94
C TYR A 57 -21.28 -11.82 7.84
#